data_923d7a3ef682345eb82e2aa22fb2cd9b
#
_entry.id   923d7a3ef682345eb82e2aa22fb2cd9b
#
_cell.length_a   1.000
_cell.length_b   1.000
_cell.length_c   1.000
_cell.angle_alpha   90.00
_cell.angle_beta   90.00
_cell.angle_gamma   90.00
#
_symmetry.space_group_name_H-M   'P 1'
#
loop_
_entity.id
_entity.type
_entity.pdbx_description
1 polymer ?
#
loop_
_entity_poly.entity_id
_entity_poly.type
_entity_poly.pdbx_seq_one_letter_code
_entity_poly.pdbx_strand_id
1 'polypeptide(L)'
;GEIYDLIISLTLSIYTPSNYILPSRMAKYADLNHEGKNSLTQAGREQGIRRLMSINLLKRLESSVHSFRLTLQRIQKLIADTLETINVFDPSKTMELQDFTAGNTEFDADDAENDLLAVGKKVHIALADMDYLTWQQDLQADLQILNLLVGMVADITPQHDSKLQMLLATIAGKIAQPIN
;
A
#
# COMPACT_ATOMS: atom_id res chain seq x y z
N GLY A 1 -16.61 12.39 -3.58
CA GLY A 1 -15.88 13.57 -3.20
C GLY A 1 -14.42 13.49 -3.60
N GLU A 2 -13.76 14.60 -3.53
CA GLU A 2 -12.37 14.72 -3.98
C GLU A 2 -11.41 13.82 -3.18
N ILE A 3 -11.57 13.74 -1.86
CA ILE A 3 -10.77 12.87 -0.99
C ILE A 3 -10.96 11.40 -1.36
N TYR A 4 -12.19 10.99 -1.57
CA TYR A 4 -12.52 9.63 -1.98
C TYR A 4 -11.86 9.27 -3.32
N ASP A 5 -11.97 10.16 -4.31
CA ASP A 5 -11.39 9.95 -5.64
C ASP A 5 -9.87 9.84 -5.58
N LEU A 6 -9.21 10.63 -4.73
CA LEU A 6 -7.76 10.55 -4.52
C LEU A 6 -7.37 9.21 -3.90
N ILE A 7 -8.11 8.73 -2.90
CA ILE A 7 -7.85 7.42 -2.29
C ILE A 7 -7.97 6.30 -3.33
N ILE A 8 -9.01 6.33 -4.14
CA ILE A 8 -9.23 5.34 -5.20
C ILE A 8 -8.14 5.39 -6.28
N SER A 9 -7.56 6.56 -6.52
CA SER A 9 -6.49 6.72 -7.51
C SER A 9 -5.12 6.20 -7.06
N LEU A 10 -4.95 5.92 -5.75
CA LEU A 10 -3.70 5.36 -5.25
C LEU A 10 -3.47 3.96 -5.82
N THR A 11 -2.26 3.72 -6.34
CA THR A 11 -1.86 2.37 -6.81
C THR A 11 -1.42 1.49 -5.65
N LEU A 12 -0.90 2.08 -4.58
CA LEU A 12 -0.33 1.41 -3.41
C LEU A 12 0.73 0.35 -3.81
N SER A 13 1.56 0.70 -4.79
CA SER A 13 2.62 -0.17 -5.31
C SER A 13 3.68 -0.53 -4.26
N ILE A 14 3.71 0.21 -3.15
CA ILE A 14 4.56 -0.13 -2.00
C ILE A 14 4.23 -1.52 -1.43
N TYR A 15 3.00 -1.99 -1.61
CA TYR A 15 2.54 -3.29 -1.14
C TYR A 15 2.64 -4.39 -2.20
N THR A 16 3.04 -4.04 -3.43
CA THR A 16 3.10 -4.99 -4.54
C THR A 16 4.47 -5.04 -5.22
N PRO A 17 5.57 -5.16 -4.46
CA PRO A 17 6.92 -5.17 -5.06
C PRO A 17 7.15 -6.34 -6.02
N SER A 18 6.52 -7.50 -5.83
CA SER A 18 6.67 -8.65 -6.73
C SER A 18 6.25 -8.35 -8.16
N ASN A 19 5.31 -7.42 -8.36
CA ASN A 19 4.86 -7.04 -9.70
C ASN A 19 5.97 -6.36 -10.52
N TYR A 20 7.03 -5.92 -9.86
CA TYR A 20 8.15 -5.20 -10.48
C TYR A 20 9.39 -6.07 -10.68
N ILE A 21 9.31 -7.37 -10.37
CA ILE A 21 10.39 -8.30 -10.65
C ILE A 21 10.57 -8.40 -12.17
N LEU A 22 11.81 -8.25 -12.65
CA LEU A 22 12.13 -8.37 -14.07
C LEU A 22 11.78 -9.77 -14.56
N PRO A 23 11.16 -9.91 -15.75
CA PRO A 23 10.82 -11.22 -16.30
C PRO A 23 12.03 -12.17 -16.40
N SER A 24 13.21 -11.63 -16.71
CA SER A 24 14.46 -12.39 -16.76
C SER A 24 14.93 -12.93 -15.41
N ARG A 25 14.40 -12.40 -14.32
CA ARG A 25 14.76 -12.78 -12.95
C ARG A 25 13.67 -13.58 -12.23
N MET A 26 12.52 -13.76 -12.86
CA MET A 26 11.38 -14.47 -12.26
C MET A 26 11.72 -15.89 -11.82
N ALA A 27 12.56 -16.60 -12.57
CA ALA A 27 12.97 -17.96 -12.24
C ALA A 27 13.68 -18.06 -10.87
N LYS A 28 14.40 -17.02 -10.47
CA LYS A 28 15.07 -16.93 -9.17
C LYS A 28 14.07 -16.93 -8.00
N TYR A 29 12.86 -16.49 -8.25
CA TYR A 29 11.77 -16.39 -7.26
C TYR A 29 10.68 -17.44 -7.49
N ALA A 30 11.00 -18.53 -8.19
CA ALA A 30 10.04 -19.58 -8.52
C ALA A 30 9.39 -20.20 -7.27
N ASP A 31 10.13 -20.31 -6.18
CA ASP A 31 9.61 -20.84 -4.90
C ASP A 31 8.48 -20.02 -4.31
N LEU A 32 8.38 -18.74 -4.68
CA LEU A 32 7.28 -17.86 -4.24
C LEU A 32 5.93 -18.25 -4.84
N ASN A 33 5.95 -19.00 -5.93
CA ASN A 33 4.75 -19.38 -6.67
C ASN A 33 4.35 -20.85 -6.44
N HIS A 34 5.14 -21.62 -5.68
CA HIS A 34 4.98 -23.07 -5.55
C HIS A 34 4.49 -23.55 -4.19
N GLU A 35 3.93 -22.69 -3.38
CA GLU A 35 3.29 -23.15 -2.16
C GLU A 35 1.96 -23.85 -2.50
N GLY A 36 1.92 -25.15 -2.31
CA GLY A 36 0.80 -26.11 -2.36
C GLY A 36 -0.51 -25.75 -3.08
N LYS A 37 -1.26 -26.72 -3.46
CA LYS A 37 -2.48 -26.62 -4.30
C LYS A 37 -3.57 -25.63 -3.85
N ASN A 38 -3.45 -25.04 -2.65
CA ASN A 38 -4.45 -24.13 -2.06
C ASN A 38 -3.84 -22.81 -1.53
N SER A 39 -2.58 -22.50 -1.82
CA SER A 39 -1.95 -21.28 -1.34
C SER A 39 -1.95 -20.19 -2.42
N LEU A 40 -2.13 -18.95 -1.98
CA LEU A 40 -2.02 -17.79 -2.83
C LEU A 40 -0.57 -17.63 -3.29
N THR A 41 -0.37 -17.23 -4.55
CA THR A 41 0.93 -16.79 -5.04
C THR A 41 1.38 -15.55 -4.27
N GLN A 42 2.69 -15.26 -4.26
CA GLN A 42 3.20 -14.04 -3.62
C GLN A 42 2.53 -12.79 -4.22
N ALA A 43 2.40 -12.72 -5.53
CA ALA A 43 1.71 -11.61 -6.19
C ALA A 43 0.24 -11.51 -5.76
N GLY A 44 -0.44 -12.63 -5.61
CA GLY A 44 -1.82 -12.66 -5.11
C GLY A 44 -1.95 -12.18 -3.68
N ARG A 45 -1.01 -12.55 -2.79
CA ARG A 45 -0.95 -12.04 -1.42
C ARG A 45 -0.75 -10.54 -1.37
N GLU A 46 0.18 -10.03 -2.15
CA GLU A 46 0.46 -8.58 -2.21
C GLU A 46 -0.74 -7.81 -2.73
N GLN A 47 -1.45 -8.32 -3.73
CA GLN A 47 -2.70 -7.72 -4.20
C GLN A 47 -3.78 -7.73 -3.12
N GLY A 48 -3.88 -8.79 -2.34
CA GLY A 48 -4.78 -8.87 -1.19
C GLY A 48 -4.46 -7.82 -0.13
N ILE A 49 -3.19 -7.64 0.22
CA ILE A 49 -2.72 -6.62 1.15
C ILE A 49 -3.04 -5.23 0.62
N ARG A 50 -2.75 -4.95 -0.64
CA ARG A 50 -3.08 -3.68 -1.29
C ARG A 50 -4.56 -3.36 -1.18
N ARG A 51 -5.41 -4.34 -1.48
CA ARG A 51 -6.86 -4.19 -1.39
C ARG A 51 -7.30 -3.89 0.04
N LEU A 52 -6.76 -4.62 1.03
CA LEU A 52 -7.06 -4.38 2.43
C LEU A 52 -6.64 -2.98 2.88
N MET A 53 -5.46 -2.51 2.44
CA MET A 53 -5.00 -1.17 2.78
C MET A 53 -5.90 -0.09 2.19
N SER A 54 -6.38 -0.28 0.96
CA SER A 54 -7.32 0.65 0.34
C SER A 54 -8.65 0.69 1.12
N ILE A 55 -9.20 -0.45 1.48
CA ILE A 55 -10.42 -0.56 2.29
C ILE A 55 -10.19 0.06 3.68
N ASN A 56 -9.03 -0.19 4.28
CA ASN A 56 -8.68 0.31 5.61
C ASN A 56 -8.63 1.84 5.64
N LEU A 57 -8.05 2.45 4.60
CA LEU A 57 -8.03 3.91 4.46
C LEU A 57 -9.45 4.48 4.45
N LEU A 58 -10.36 3.86 3.70
CA LEU A 58 -11.76 4.30 3.65
C LEU A 58 -12.46 4.14 5.00
N LYS A 59 -12.27 3.02 5.68
CA LYS A 59 -12.83 2.77 7.01
C LYS A 59 -12.30 3.77 8.05
N ARG A 60 -11.00 4.07 8.03
CA ARG A 60 -10.39 5.05 8.94
C ARG A 60 -10.95 6.44 8.69
N LEU A 61 -11.09 6.83 7.42
CA LEU A 61 -11.67 8.12 7.06
C LEU A 61 -13.10 8.28 7.61
N GLU A 62 -13.91 7.22 7.57
CA GLU A 62 -15.26 7.20 8.11
C GLU A 62 -15.30 7.26 9.64
N SER A 63 -14.33 6.63 10.31
CA SER A 63 -14.34 6.50 11.77
C SER A 63 -13.66 7.68 12.48
N SER A 64 -12.52 8.14 11.97
CA SER A 64 -11.73 9.19 12.62
C SER A 64 -10.75 9.81 11.66
N VAL A 65 -10.83 11.11 11.44
CA VAL A 65 -9.87 11.86 10.62
C VAL A 65 -8.47 11.76 11.20
N HIS A 66 -8.34 11.76 12.54
CA HIS A 66 -7.05 11.60 13.19
C HIS A 66 -6.42 10.24 12.85
N SER A 67 -7.19 9.17 12.97
CA SER A 67 -6.75 7.81 12.63
C SER A 67 -6.38 7.68 11.15
N PHE A 68 -7.18 8.28 10.27
CA PHE A 68 -6.90 8.35 8.83
C PHE A 68 -5.57 9.06 8.54
N ARG A 69 -5.36 10.22 9.19
CA ARG A 69 -4.10 10.98 9.05
C ARG A 69 -2.89 10.17 9.46
N LEU A 70 -2.96 9.46 10.60
CA LEU A 70 -1.87 8.61 11.07
C LEU A 70 -1.54 7.50 10.06
N THR A 71 -2.56 6.87 9.48
CA THR A 71 -2.38 5.84 8.46
C THR A 71 -1.72 6.41 7.21
N LEU A 72 -2.17 7.58 6.74
CA LEU A 72 -1.54 8.26 5.60
C LEU A 72 -0.06 8.56 5.86
N GLN A 73 0.27 9.06 7.05
CA GLN A 73 1.65 9.39 7.42
C GLN A 73 2.55 8.15 7.50
N ARG A 74 2.03 7.02 7.95
CA ARG A 74 2.76 5.75 7.94
C ARG A 74 3.09 5.30 6.52
N ILE A 75 2.12 5.39 5.62
CA ILE A 75 2.32 5.02 4.21
C ILE A 75 3.31 6.00 3.55
N GLN A 76 3.18 7.30 3.81
CA GLN A 76 4.14 8.31 3.33
C GLN A 76 5.56 7.98 3.75
N LYS A 77 5.76 7.67 5.03
CA LYS A 77 7.10 7.34 5.55
C LYS A 77 7.65 6.09 4.88
N LEU A 78 6.84 5.06 4.74
CA LEU A 78 7.24 3.81 4.11
C LEU A 78 7.67 4.02 2.65
N ILE A 79 6.91 4.82 1.90
CA ILE A 79 7.24 5.17 0.52
C ILE A 79 8.49 6.04 0.46
N ALA A 80 8.61 7.06 1.32
CA ALA A 80 9.76 7.95 1.34
C ALA A 80 11.05 7.20 1.65
N ASP A 81 11.03 6.29 2.63
CA ASP A 81 12.18 5.47 3.00
C ASP A 81 12.58 4.54 1.83
N THR A 82 11.61 3.98 1.13
CA THR A 82 11.84 3.12 -0.04
C THR A 82 12.42 3.92 -1.20
N LEU A 83 11.91 5.12 -1.47
CA LEU A 83 12.44 6.00 -2.51
C LEU A 83 13.87 6.42 -2.22
N GLU A 84 14.20 6.69 -0.96
CA GLU A 84 15.58 7.00 -0.56
C GLU A 84 16.51 5.80 -0.82
N THR A 85 16.07 4.60 -0.49
CA THR A 85 16.81 3.38 -0.77
C THR A 85 17.05 3.20 -2.27
N ILE A 86 16.05 3.46 -3.10
CA ILE A 86 16.18 3.39 -4.56
C ILE A 86 17.17 4.44 -5.08
N ASN A 87 17.11 5.66 -4.54
CA ASN A 87 17.99 6.76 -4.97
C ASN A 87 19.48 6.50 -4.71
N VAL A 88 19.82 5.81 -3.62
CA VAL A 88 21.21 5.48 -3.29
C VAL A 88 21.66 4.16 -3.89
N PHE A 89 20.76 3.43 -4.51
CA PHE A 89 21.06 2.13 -5.14
C PHE A 89 21.95 2.33 -6.36
N ASP A 90 23.07 1.61 -6.39
CA ASP A 90 24.00 1.60 -7.52
C ASP A 90 24.17 0.17 -8.02
N PRO A 91 23.60 -0.17 -9.19
CA PRO A 91 23.69 -1.51 -9.74
C PRO A 91 25.11 -1.92 -10.15
N SER A 92 26.03 -0.96 -10.31
CA SER A 92 27.42 -1.21 -10.67
C SER A 92 28.28 -1.66 -9.48
N LYS A 93 27.82 -1.43 -8.26
CA LYS A 93 28.50 -1.83 -7.03
C LYS A 93 27.99 -3.17 -6.56
N THR A 94 28.88 -4.13 -6.37
CA THR A 94 28.62 -5.37 -5.64
C THR A 94 28.44 -5.04 -4.16
N MET A 95 27.37 -4.34 -3.80
CA MET A 95 27.03 -4.09 -2.41
C MET A 95 26.02 -5.17 -1.96
N GLU A 96 26.01 -5.39 -0.65
CA GLU A 96 24.99 -6.22 -0.04
C GLU A 96 23.61 -5.83 -0.56
N LEU A 97 22.89 -6.83 -1.01
CA LEU A 97 21.55 -6.67 -1.57
C LEU A 97 20.65 -5.98 -0.54
N GLN A 98 20.12 -4.83 -0.92
CA GLN A 98 19.07 -4.22 -0.13
C GLN A 98 17.79 -4.98 -0.44
N ASP A 99 17.40 -5.81 0.50
CA ASP A 99 16.23 -6.64 0.37
C ASP A 99 14.99 -5.88 0.82
N PHE A 100 13.98 -5.85 -0.03
CA PHE A 100 12.66 -5.38 0.38
C PHE A 100 11.89 -6.56 0.97
N THR A 101 11.36 -6.37 2.18
CA THR A 101 10.49 -7.36 2.80
C THR A 101 9.06 -7.10 2.38
N ALA A 102 8.57 -7.89 1.43
CA ALA A 102 7.16 -7.87 1.07
C ALA A 102 6.33 -8.36 2.28
N GLY A 103 5.41 -7.55 2.73
CA GLY A 103 4.50 -7.92 3.81
C GLY A 103 4.86 -7.39 5.20
N ASN A 104 5.82 -6.48 5.33
CA ASN A 104 6.10 -5.81 6.61
C ASN A 104 5.09 -4.69 6.85
N THR A 105 3.82 -5.06 6.86
CA THR A 105 2.74 -4.14 7.21
C THR A 105 2.36 -4.38 8.66
N GLU A 106 2.56 -3.37 9.50
CA GLU A 106 1.93 -3.34 10.81
C GLU A 106 0.44 -3.13 10.58
N PHE A 107 -0.28 -4.25 10.46
CA PHE A 107 -1.74 -4.21 10.48
C PHE A 107 -2.18 -3.99 11.94
N ASP A 108 -3.17 -3.15 12.12
CA ASP A 108 -3.87 -3.06 13.40
C ASP A 108 -4.40 -4.45 13.78
N ALA A 109 -4.09 -4.86 15.00
CA ALA A 109 -4.35 -6.22 15.51
C ALA A 109 -5.85 -6.60 15.57
N ASP A 110 -6.74 -5.68 15.23
CA ASP A 110 -8.19 -5.86 15.40
C ASP A 110 -8.89 -6.48 14.19
N ASP A 111 -8.20 -6.67 13.07
CA ASP A 111 -8.80 -7.27 11.88
C ASP A 111 -8.42 -8.75 11.75
N ALA A 112 -9.38 -9.63 12.02
CA ALA A 112 -9.20 -11.09 11.90
C ALA A 112 -8.83 -11.54 10.47
N GLU A 113 -9.14 -10.75 9.46
CA GLU A 113 -8.73 -11.00 8.07
C GLU A 113 -7.23 -10.79 7.85
N ASN A 114 -6.59 -9.99 8.71
CA ASN A 114 -5.16 -9.72 8.65
C ASN A 114 -4.32 -10.95 9.01
N ASP A 115 -4.82 -11.82 9.89
CA ASP A 115 -4.12 -13.04 10.30
C ASP A 115 -3.91 -14.00 9.12
N LEU A 116 -4.86 -14.04 8.19
CA LEU A 116 -4.78 -14.89 6.99
C LEU A 116 -3.72 -14.40 5.99
N LEU A 117 -3.46 -13.10 5.96
CA LEU A 117 -2.45 -12.49 5.09
C LEU A 117 -1.08 -12.37 5.76
N ALA A 118 -1.06 -12.33 7.10
CA ALA A 118 0.17 -12.25 7.89
C ALA A 118 0.93 -13.59 7.99
N VAL A 119 0.30 -14.70 7.69
CA VAL A 119 0.87 -16.08 7.80
C VAL A 119 1.83 -16.40 6.65
N GLY A 120 2.19 -15.44 5.81
CA GLY A 120 3.16 -15.66 4.72
C GLY A 120 4.60 -15.48 5.18
N LYS A 121 5.50 -16.30 4.64
CA LYS A 121 6.94 -16.07 4.77
C LYS A 121 7.28 -14.67 4.29
N LYS A 122 8.07 -13.94 5.08
CA LYS A 122 8.68 -12.70 4.60
C LYS A 122 9.54 -13.03 3.37
N VAL A 123 9.20 -12.42 2.26
CA VAL A 123 9.92 -12.64 1.01
C VAL A 123 10.86 -11.48 0.80
N HIS A 124 12.13 -11.80 0.57
CA HIS A 124 13.15 -10.82 0.24
C HIS A 124 13.31 -10.76 -1.28
N ILE A 125 13.08 -9.57 -1.85
CA ILE A 125 13.28 -9.31 -3.26
C ILE A 125 14.47 -8.36 -3.38
N ALA A 126 15.49 -8.76 -4.15
CA ALA A 126 16.64 -7.91 -4.40
C ALA A 126 16.27 -6.79 -5.37
N LEU A 127 16.64 -5.57 -5.03
CA LEU A 127 16.34 -4.40 -5.88
C LEU A 127 16.96 -4.54 -7.27
N ALA A 128 18.12 -5.20 -7.39
CA ALA A 128 18.78 -5.49 -8.66
C ALA A 128 17.94 -6.39 -9.60
N ASP A 129 17.01 -7.17 -9.05
CA ASP A 129 16.13 -8.06 -9.79
C ASP A 129 14.81 -7.41 -10.19
N MET A 130 14.62 -6.15 -9.83
CA MET A 130 13.39 -5.40 -10.07
C MET A 130 13.57 -4.34 -11.14
N ASP A 131 12.47 -4.02 -11.82
CA ASP A 131 12.32 -2.78 -12.58
C ASP A 131 12.10 -1.62 -11.59
N TYR A 132 13.17 -1.25 -10.90
CA TYR A 132 13.11 -0.26 -9.83
C TYR A 132 12.81 1.15 -10.34
N LEU A 133 13.10 1.45 -11.60
CA LEU A 133 12.77 2.76 -12.19
C LEU A 133 11.26 2.94 -12.36
N THR A 134 10.56 1.93 -12.85
CA THR A 134 9.11 1.95 -12.96
C THR A 134 8.46 1.99 -11.57
N TRP A 135 8.97 1.18 -10.64
CA TRP A 135 8.49 1.18 -9.26
C TRP A 135 8.68 2.55 -8.59
N GLN A 136 9.84 3.17 -8.80
CA GLN A 136 10.13 4.53 -8.32
C GLN A 136 9.10 5.54 -8.82
N GLN A 137 8.77 5.49 -10.11
CA GLN A 137 7.76 6.38 -10.71
C GLN A 137 6.39 6.20 -10.08
N ASP A 138 5.96 4.96 -9.89
CA ASP A 138 4.66 4.65 -9.29
C ASP A 138 4.62 5.06 -7.81
N LEU A 139 5.71 4.85 -7.07
CA LEU A 139 5.85 5.29 -5.69
C LEU A 139 5.81 6.82 -5.58
N GLN A 140 6.48 7.53 -6.47
CA GLN A 140 6.47 9.00 -6.50
C GLN A 140 5.08 9.55 -6.78
N ALA A 141 4.35 8.94 -7.70
CA ALA A 141 2.98 9.32 -8.02
C ALA A 141 2.06 9.15 -6.81
N ASP A 142 2.16 8.02 -6.10
CA ASP A 142 1.41 7.77 -4.88
C ASP A 142 1.77 8.75 -3.77
N LEU A 143 3.06 9.07 -3.62
CA LEU A 143 3.52 10.03 -2.60
C LEU A 143 2.92 11.41 -2.81
N GLN A 144 2.81 11.87 -4.06
CA GLN A 144 2.17 13.14 -4.38
C GLN A 144 0.70 13.14 -3.97
N ILE A 145 -0.02 12.07 -4.24
CA ILE A 145 -1.43 11.92 -3.83
C ILE A 145 -1.56 11.91 -2.31
N LEU A 146 -0.68 11.18 -1.63
CA LEU A 146 -0.66 11.12 -0.16
C LEU A 146 -0.37 12.50 0.46
N ASN A 147 0.55 13.25 -0.12
CA ASN A 147 0.86 14.60 0.32
C ASN A 147 -0.34 15.55 0.18
N LEU A 148 -1.08 15.44 -0.93
CA LEU A 148 -2.34 16.18 -1.13
C LEU A 148 -3.38 15.80 -0.07
N LEU A 149 -3.56 14.51 0.17
CA LEU A 149 -4.52 14.01 1.16
C LEU A 149 -4.18 14.50 2.57
N VAL A 150 -2.92 14.42 2.97
CA VAL A 150 -2.47 14.91 4.28
C VAL A 150 -2.71 16.41 4.40
N GLY A 151 -2.41 17.18 3.35
CA GLY A 151 -2.68 18.62 3.33
C GLY A 151 -4.17 18.93 3.46
N MET A 152 -5.02 18.20 2.78
CA MET A 152 -6.47 18.40 2.82
C MET A 152 -7.05 18.09 4.21
N VAL A 153 -6.59 17.04 4.88
CA VAL A 153 -7.11 16.68 6.20
C VAL A 153 -6.46 17.45 7.35
N ALA A 154 -5.30 18.07 7.11
CA ALA A 154 -4.63 18.90 8.12
C ALA A 154 -5.46 20.11 8.54
N ASP A 155 -6.25 20.66 7.62
CA ASP A 155 -7.09 21.84 7.86
C ASP A 155 -8.47 21.49 8.44
N ILE A 156 -8.77 20.21 8.64
CA ILE A 156 -10.05 19.77 9.17
C ILE A 156 -10.06 19.96 10.68
N THR A 157 -10.93 20.86 11.15
CA THR A 157 -11.20 21.08 12.58
C THR A 157 -12.24 20.05 13.06
N PRO A 158 -12.42 19.87 14.39
CA PRO A 158 -13.47 18.98 14.92
C PRO A 158 -14.87 19.27 14.39
N GLN A 159 -15.18 20.52 14.08
CA GLN A 159 -16.48 20.91 13.49
C GLN A 159 -16.60 20.45 12.03
N HIS A 160 -15.51 20.56 11.27
CA HIS A 160 -15.45 20.07 9.90
C HIS A 160 -15.42 18.55 9.83
N ASP A 161 -14.88 17.88 10.84
CA ASP A 161 -14.83 16.43 10.93
C ASP A 161 -16.24 15.82 10.93
N SER A 162 -17.18 16.38 11.69
CA SER A 162 -18.57 15.93 11.69
C SER A 162 -19.22 16.01 10.31
N LYS A 163 -19.00 17.10 9.58
CA LYS A 163 -19.51 17.26 8.20
C LYS A 163 -18.88 16.28 7.24
N LEU A 164 -17.57 16.05 7.36
CA LEU A 164 -16.85 15.11 6.52
C LEU A 164 -17.36 13.69 6.77
N GLN A 165 -17.55 13.31 8.02
CA GLN A 165 -18.09 12.00 8.38
C GLN A 165 -19.49 11.77 7.82
N MET A 166 -20.36 12.78 7.89
CA MET A 166 -21.69 12.70 7.27
C MET A 166 -21.61 12.51 5.75
N LEU A 167 -20.75 13.26 5.07
CA LEU A 167 -20.56 13.16 3.64
C LEU A 167 -20.05 11.77 3.25
N LEU A 168 -19.05 11.26 3.98
CA LEU A 168 -18.46 9.96 3.73
C LEU A 168 -19.42 8.81 4.04
N ALA A 169 -20.20 8.91 5.10
CA ALA A 169 -21.25 7.94 5.40
C ALA A 169 -22.28 7.87 4.26
N THR A 170 -22.63 9.01 3.65
CA THR A 170 -23.49 9.06 2.48
C THR A 170 -22.85 8.36 1.28
N ILE A 171 -21.56 8.60 1.01
CA ILE A 171 -20.82 7.96 -0.08
C ILE A 171 -20.70 6.46 0.16
N ALA A 172 -20.33 6.04 1.37
CA ALA A 172 -20.22 4.64 1.75
C ALA A 172 -21.57 3.92 1.64
N GLY A 173 -22.66 4.57 2.03
CA GLY A 173 -24.01 4.05 1.86
C GLY A 173 -24.36 3.82 0.39
N LYS A 174 -23.96 4.70 -0.51
CA LYS A 174 -24.16 4.54 -1.96
C LYS A 174 -23.33 3.39 -2.55
N ILE A 175 -22.13 3.17 -2.04
CA ILE A 175 -21.26 2.06 -2.47
C ILE A 175 -21.79 0.73 -1.94
N ALA A 176 -22.19 0.68 -0.67
CA ALA A 176 -22.71 -0.52 -0.02
C ALA A 176 -24.08 -0.96 -0.56
N GLN A 177 -24.83 -0.02 -1.10
CA GLN A 177 -26.14 -0.27 -1.72
C GLN A 177 -26.09 0.22 -3.16
N PRO A 178 -25.53 -0.61 -4.09
CA PRO A 178 -25.56 -0.21 -5.50
C PRO A 178 -27.01 -0.03 -5.93
N ILE A 179 -27.28 1.13 -6.49
CA ILE A 179 -28.60 1.46 -7.02
C ILE A 179 -28.86 0.52 -8.19
N ASN A 180 -29.88 -0.28 -8.07
CA ASN A 180 -30.33 -1.12 -9.17
C ASN A 180 -30.87 -0.26 -10.32
#